data_ba1b24be488bc54ff106545d2f55e5a7
#
_entry.id   ba1b24be488bc54ff106545d2f55e5a7
#
_cell.length_a   1.000
_cell.length_b   1.000
_cell.length_c   1.000
_cell.angle_alpha   90.00
_cell.angle_beta   90.00
_cell.angle_gamma   90.00
#
_symmetry.space_group_name_H-M   'P 1'
#
loop_
_entity.id
_entity.type
_entity.pdbx_description
1 polymer ?
#
loop_
_entity_poly.entity_id
_entity_poly.type
_entity_poly.pdbx_seq_one_letter_code
_entity_poly.pdbx_strand_id
1 'polypeptide(L)'
;MTTEAITPLRQRMIEDMKARKLCAGTQRGHILSCKRFAAFLKRSPDTATLEDIRRFQLHLAETDVSICNRNRIMTGLRFLFRVTLRRLDLAEEVYHIREPQKLPPVMSVDEIKRLLAVASSLKTRVLLSLGYGCGLRASEIVRLKVKHIDRAQNIIRIEQSKGRKDRNVMLSDEMLGLLRQWWKTRPSRYDAGIPLQERWLFPSRKSAGRPMTTRQLNRLFHEAAEAAGIKKGVTPHTLRHSFATHLLEQDTNLRKIQLLLGHEKLETTARYLHVATGMISAVESPLDRLARPKHKRPRKAEKNRKEVQPPA
;
A
#
# COMPACT_ATOMS: atom_id res chain seq x y z
N MET A 1 -30.36 -2.63 16.74
CA MET A 1 -29.04 -3.29 16.79
C MET A 1 -28.82 -3.76 18.21
N THR A 2 -29.06 -5.02 18.48
CA THR A 2 -28.82 -5.66 19.78
C THR A 2 -27.31 -5.55 20.08
N THR A 3 -26.97 -4.80 21.12
CA THR A 3 -25.64 -4.78 21.74
C THR A 3 -25.38 -6.18 22.29
N GLU A 4 -24.70 -7.05 21.50
CA GLU A 4 -24.20 -8.33 22.02
C GLU A 4 -23.43 -8.06 23.33
N ALA A 5 -23.88 -8.60 24.43
CA ALA A 5 -23.17 -8.52 25.72
C ALA A 5 -21.72 -8.99 25.52
N ILE A 6 -20.78 -8.20 25.98
CA ILE A 6 -19.37 -8.55 25.91
C ILE A 6 -19.10 -9.65 26.93
N THR A 7 -18.74 -10.84 26.47
CA THR A 7 -18.39 -11.95 27.38
C THR A 7 -17.13 -11.62 28.17
N PRO A 8 -16.95 -12.14 29.41
CA PRO A 8 -15.75 -11.91 30.22
C PRO A 8 -14.45 -12.26 29.47
N LEU A 9 -14.44 -13.37 28.73
CA LEU A 9 -13.27 -13.78 27.91
C LEU A 9 -12.95 -12.75 26.83
N ARG A 10 -13.98 -12.24 26.12
CA ARG A 10 -13.78 -11.21 25.11
C ARG A 10 -13.25 -9.91 25.70
N GLN A 11 -13.76 -9.50 26.87
CA GLN A 11 -13.32 -8.31 27.57
C GLN A 11 -11.84 -8.44 27.95
N ARG A 12 -11.43 -9.55 28.61
CA ARG A 12 -10.04 -9.85 28.95
C ARG A 12 -9.12 -9.80 27.75
N MET A 13 -9.52 -10.42 26.63
CA MET A 13 -8.73 -10.37 25.39
C MET A 13 -8.55 -8.94 24.87
N ILE A 14 -9.59 -8.09 24.95
CA ILE A 14 -9.52 -6.68 24.56
C ILE A 14 -8.52 -5.94 25.46
N GLU A 15 -8.52 -6.17 26.75
CA GLU A 15 -7.59 -5.57 27.72
C GLU A 15 -6.15 -5.97 27.41
N ASP A 16 -5.90 -7.27 27.20
CA ASP A 16 -4.60 -7.80 26.80
C ASP A 16 -4.07 -7.16 25.51
N MET A 17 -4.95 -6.94 24.52
CA MET A 17 -4.59 -6.27 23.27
C MET A 17 -4.31 -4.76 23.47
N LYS A 18 -5.08 -4.09 24.35
CA LYS A 18 -4.86 -2.67 24.68
C LYS A 18 -3.54 -2.49 25.43
N ALA A 19 -3.23 -3.33 26.43
CA ALA A 19 -1.96 -3.32 27.15
C ALA A 19 -0.75 -3.42 26.21
N ARG A 20 -0.86 -4.18 25.12
CA ARG A 20 0.15 -4.32 24.07
C ARG A 20 0.07 -3.28 22.96
N LYS A 21 -0.77 -2.26 23.14
CA LYS A 21 -0.98 -1.15 22.17
C LYS A 21 -1.30 -1.63 20.75
N LEU A 22 -1.99 -2.76 20.60
CA LEU A 22 -2.44 -3.22 19.28
C LEU A 22 -3.46 -2.25 18.68
N CYS A 23 -3.34 -1.96 17.39
CA CYS A 23 -4.25 -1.05 16.72
C CYS A 23 -5.69 -1.63 16.65
N ALA A 24 -6.69 -0.76 16.60
CA ALA A 24 -8.09 -1.14 16.57
C ALA A 24 -8.46 -2.12 15.42
N GLY A 25 -7.77 -2.03 14.29
CA GLY A 25 -7.94 -2.97 13.17
C GLY A 25 -7.51 -4.40 13.52
N THR A 26 -6.33 -4.54 14.15
CA THR A 26 -5.81 -5.83 14.64
C THR A 26 -6.72 -6.41 15.72
N GLN A 27 -7.15 -5.59 16.69
CA GLN A 27 -8.07 -6.02 17.73
C GLN A 27 -9.37 -6.59 17.14
N ARG A 28 -10.00 -5.85 16.19
CA ARG A 28 -11.21 -6.35 15.49
C ARG A 28 -10.94 -7.66 14.76
N GLY A 29 -9.79 -7.77 14.07
CA GLY A 29 -9.40 -8.99 13.37
C GLY A 29 -9.29 -10.19 14.27
N HIS A 30 -8.61 -10.04 15.41
CA HIS A 30 -8.44 -11.12 16.41
C HIS A 30 -9.79 -11.54 17.04
N ILE A 31 -10.62 -10.56 17.42
CA ILE A 31 -11.97 -10.86 17.95
C ILE A 31 -12.81 -11.62 16.91
N LEU A 32 -12.77 -11.22 15.64
CA LEU A 32 -13.51 -11.91 14.58
C LEU A 32 -13.00 -13.36 14.40
N SER A 33 -11.70 -13.58 14.50
CA SER A 33 -11.11 -14.92 14.44
C SER A 33 -11.64 -15.82 15.57
N CYS A 34 -11.67 -15.30 16.81
CA CYS A 34 -12.20 -16.02 17.95
C CYS A 34 -13.72 -16.27 17.84
N LYS A 35 -14.48 -15.30 17.34
CA LYS A 35 -15.93 -15.49 17.08
C LYS A 35 -16.18 -16.63 16.07
N ARG A 36 -15.37 -16.69 15.01
CA ARG A 36 -15.47 -17.74 13.98
C ARG A 36 -15.15 -19.12 14.58
N PHE A 37 -14.15 -19.21 15.42
CA PHE A 37 -13.81 -20.44 16.11
C PHE A 37 -14.89 -20.86 17.11
N ALA A 38 -15.41 -19.92 17.93
CA ALA A 38 -16.53 -20.19 18.84
C ALA A 38 -17.79 -20.68 18.10
N ALA A 39 -18.09 -20.10 16.96
CA ALA A 39 -19.21 -20.54 16.11
C ALA A 39 -19.03 -21.96 15.58
N PHE A 40 -17.79 -22.33 15.22
CA PHE A 40 -17.46 -23.71 14.83
C PHE A 40 -17.61 -24.71 15.99
N LEU A 41 -17.09 -24.35 17.17
CA LEU A 41 -17.18 -25.18 18.39
C LEU A 41 -18.60 -25.28 18.95
N LYS A 42 -19.46 -24.31 18.68
CA LYS A 42 -20.77 -24.10 19.34
C LYS A 42 -20.66 -23.96 20.87
N ARG A 43 -19.50 -23.60 21.38
CA ARG A 43 -19.18 -23.36 22.79
C ARG A 43 -18.06 -22.36 22.95
N SER A 44 -17.74 -21.99 24.18
CA SER A 44 -16.69 -21.00 24.47
C SER A 44 -15.31 -21.49 24.07
N PRO A 45 -14.45 -20.66 23.44
CA PRO A 45 -13.08 -21.05 23.01
C PRO A 45 -12.13 -21.45 24.13
N ASP A 46 -12.40 -21.06 25.38
CA ASP A 46 -11.59 -21.45 26.54
C ASP A 46 -11.69 -22.94 26.90
N THR A 47 -12.77 -23.58 26.46
CA THR A 47 -12.99 -25.03 26.64
C THR A 47 -12.42 -25.88 25.50
N ALA A 48 -11.66 -25.28 24.59
CA ALA A 48 -11.11 -25.96 23.40
C ALA A 48 -10.06 -27.01 23.78
N THR A 49 -10.02 -28.09 23.04
CA THR A 49 -9.01 -29.15 23.06
C THR A 49 -8.07 -29.04 21.86
N LEU A 50 -6.97 -29.80 21.88
CA LEU A 50 -6.04 -29.95 20.76
C LEU A 50 -6.76 -30.44 19.50
N GLU A 51 -7.63 -31.41 19.64
CA GLU A 51 -8.41 -31.97 18.53
C GLU A 51 -9.40 -30.97 17.94
N ASP A 52 -9.98 -30.07 18.74
CA ASP A 52 -10.84 -28.99 18.24
C ASP A 52 -10.06 -28.02 17.31
N ILE A 53 -8.82 -27.71 17.66
CA ILE A 53 -7.96 -26.85 16.83
C ILE A 53 -7.64 -27.56 15.50
N ARG A 54 -7.25 -28.82 15.58
CA ARG A 54 -6.97 -29.64 14.40
C ARG A 54 -8.17 -29.71 13.46
N ARG A 55 -9.35 -30.02 13.98
CA ARG A 55 -10.63 -30.09 13.22
C ARG A 55 -10.99 -28.74 12.63
N PHE A 56 -10.78 -27.64 13.36
CA PHE A 56 -11.05 -26.31 12.82
C PHE A 56 -10.10 -25.92 11.68
N GLN A 57 -8.83 -26.26 11.78
CA GLN A 57 -7.86 -26.05 10.72
C GLN A 57 -8.20 -26.84 9.45
N LEU A 58 -8.65 -28.09 9.62
CA LEU A 58 -9.13 -28.92 8.51
C LEU A 58 -10.39 -28.31 7.87
N HIS A 59 -11.39 -27.95 8.67
CA HIS A 59 -12.61 -27.27 8.22
C HIS A 59 -12.30 -26.00 7.41
N LEU A 60 -11.32 -25.18 7.81
CA LEU A 60 -10.91 -24.01 7.05
C LEU A 60 -10.22 -24.36 5.72
N ALA A 61 -9.62 -25.54 5.61
CA ALA A 61 -9.05 -26.02 4.34
C ALA A 61 -10.15 -26.50 3.39
N GLU A 62 -11.14 -27.22 3.90
CA GLU A 62 -12.26 -27.77 3.14
C GLU A 62 -13.25 -26.69 2.65
N THR A 63 -13.34 -25.55 3.38
CA THR A 63 -14.27 -24.45 3.03
C THR A 63 -13.66 -23.38 2.13
N ASP A 64 -12.64 -23.69 1.36
CA ASP A 64 -11.97 -22.78 0.39
C ASP A 64 -11.54 -21.42 0.96
N VAL A 65 -11.26 -21.35 2.27
CA VAL A 65 -10.75 -20.14 2.88
C VAL A 65 -9.31 -19.89 2.41
N SER A 66 -9.07 -18.78 1.74
CA SER A 66 -7.72 -18.44 1.24
C SER A 66 -6.65 -18.56 2.31
N ILE A 67 -5.44 -18.99 1.94
CA ILE A 67 -4.29 -19.17 2.85
C ILE A 67 -4.03 -17.90 3.68
N CYS A 68 -4.06 -16.71 3.04
CA CYS A 68 -3.89 -15.43 3.73
C CYS A 68 -4.94 -15.21 4.84
N ASN A 69 -6.23 -15.49 4.54
CA ASN A 69 -7.30 -15.34 5.51
C ASN A 69 -7.23 -16.42 6.61
N ARG A 70 -6.86 -17.65 6.25
CA ARG A 70 -6.60 -18.73 7.20
C ARG A 70 -5.48 -18.34 8.17
N ASN A 71 -4.34 -17.87 7.67
CA ASN A 71 -3.22 -17.42 8.51
C ASN A 71 -3.61 -16.27 9.44
N ARG A 72 -4.46 -15.34 8.96
CA ARG A 72 -4.99 -14.27 9.79
C ARG A 72 -5.87 -14.77 10.92
N ILE A 73 -6.71 -15.78 10.65
CA ILE A 73 -7.56 -16.42 11.66
C ILE A 73 -6.67 -17.12 12.69
N MET A 74 -5.67 -17.88 12.24
CA MET A 74 -4.71 -18.56 13.11
C MET A 74 -3.92 -17.59 13.99
N THR A 75 -3.51 -16.42 13.46
CA THR A 75 -2.86 -15.38 14.27
C THR A 75 -3.75 -14.90 15.44
N GLY A 76 -5.04 -14.71 15.18
CA GLY A 76 -5.98 -14.31 16.24
C GLY A 76 -6.18 -15.40 17.30
N LEU A 77 -6.28 -16.67 16.91
CA LEU A 77 -6.38 -17.80 17.84
C LEU A 77 -5.10 -18.00 18.63
N ARG A 78 -3.93 -17.91 17.99
CA ARG A 78 -2.65 -17.99 18.69
C ARG A 78 -2.52 -16.90 19.76
N PHE A 79 -3.01 -15.68 19.48
CA PHE A 79 -3.06 -14.61 20.47
C PHE A 79 -3.98 -14.98 21.65
N LEU A 80 -5.18 -15.48 21.39
CA LEU A 80 -6.13 -15.91 22.41
C LEU A 80 -5.49 -16.97 23.34
N PHE A 81 -4.96 -18.06 22.78
CA PHE A 81 -4.43 -19.16 23.56
C PHE A 81 -3.14 -18.77 24.30
N ARG A 82 -2.18 -18.15 23.59
CA ARG A 82 -0.88 -17.83 24.17
C ARG A 82 -0.92 -16.71 25.21
N VAL A 83 -1.71 -15.66 24.94
CA VAL A 83 -1.68 -14.43 25.73
C VAL A 83 -2.83 -14.38 26.72
N THR A 84 -4.06 -14.56 26.25
CA THR A 84 -5.24 -14.37 27.11
C THR A 84 -5.52 -15.58 27.99
N LEU A 85 -5.47 -16.78 27.42
CA LEU A 85 -5.73 -18.03 28.17
C LEU A 85 -4.48 -18.63 28.77
N ARG A 86 -3.29 -18.27 28.29
CA ARG A 86 -1.99 -18.84 28.70
C ARG A 86 -1.90 -20.36 28.49
N ARG A 87 -2.66 -20.89 27.56
CA ARG A 87 -2.65 -22.28 27.11
C ARG A 87 -1.61 -22.44 26.00
N LEU A 88 -0.35 -22.65 26.34
CA LEU A 88 0.75 -22.79 25.39
C LEU A 88 0.61 -24.04 24.53
N ASP A 89 0.12 -25.13 25.12
CA ASP A 89 -0.23 -26.38 24.46
C ASP A 89 -1.12 -26.12 23.23
N LEU A 90 -2.22 -25.38 23.40
CA LEU A 90 -3.14 -25.04 22.31
C LEU A 90 -2.52 -24.03 21.32
N ALA A 91 -1.67 -23.13 21.81
CA ALA A 91 -1.04 -22.13 20.95
C ALA A 91 -0.01 -22.74 19.97
N GLU A 92 0.64 -23.84 20.34
CA GLU A 92 1.63 -24.55 19.54
C GLU A 92 0.95 -25.32 18.39
N GLU A 93 -0.25 -25.87 18.62
CA GLU A 93 -1.03 -26.54 17.57
C GLU A 93 -1.53 -25.58 16.47
N VAL A 94 -1.54 -24.27 16.74
CA VAL A 94 -1.92 -23.27 15.73
C VAL A 94 -0.76 -23.01 14.78
N TYR A 95 -0.80 -23.52 13.55
CA TYR A 95 0.23 -23.31 12.54
C TYR A 95 -0.21 -22.35 11.43
N HIS A 96 0.78 -21.78 10.75
CA HIS A 96 0.60 -20.95 9.56
C HIS A 96 1.10 -21.70 8.32
N ILE A 97 0.38 -21.53 7.22
CA ILE A 97 0.76 -22.09 5.92
C ILE A 97 1.60 -21.06 5.18
N ARG A 98 2.65 -21.51 4.50
CA ARG A 98 3.46 -20.65 3.63
C ARG A 98 2.59 -20.12 2.51
N GLU A 99 2.49 -18.79 2.43
CA GLU A 99 1.75 -18.13 1.36
C GLU A 99 2.54 -18.14 0.06
N PRO A 100 1.94 -18.57 -1.07
CA PRO A 100 2.58 -18.43 -2.37
C PRO A 100 2.75 -16.93 -2.68
N GLN A 101 3.95 -16.54 -3.08
CA GLN A 101 4.22 -15.16 -3.45
C GLN A 101 3.65 -14.90 -4.86
N LYS A 102 2.55 -14.16 -4.91
CA LYS A 102 2.01 -13.65 -6.17
C LYS A 102 2.60 -12.29 -6.47
N LEU A 103 3.02 -12.09 -7.71
CA LEU A 103 3.43 -10.78 -8.18
C LEU A 103 2.22 -9.82 -8.14
N PRO A 104 2.39 -8.61 -7.63
CA PRO A 104 1.29 -7.65 -7.59
C PRO A 104 0.91 -7.23 -9.03
N PRO A 105 -0.38 -7.07 -9.33
CA PRO A 105 -0.79 -6.50 -10.60
C PRO A 105 -0.29 -5.07 -10.73
N VAL A 106 0.21 -4.74 -11.94
CA VAL A 106 0.66 -3.39 -12.31
C VAL A 106 -0.18 -2.91 -13.49
N MET A 107 -0.59 -1.67 -13.47
CA MET A 107 -1.24 -1.01 -14.60
C MET A 107 -0.17 -0.37 -15.49
N SER A 108 -0.34 -0.47 -16.81
CA SER A 108 0.51 0.25 -17.76
C SER A 108 0.28 1.76 -17.67
N VAL A 109 1.22 2.53 -18.23
CA VAL A 109 1.09 4.01 -18.30
C VAL A 109 -0.20 4.41 -19.02
N ASP A 110 -0.59 3.71 -20.08
CA ASP A 110 -1.81 4.01 -20.83
C ASP A 110 -3.08 3.63 -20.06
N GLU A 111 -3.06 2.56 -19.27
CA GLU A 111 -4.18 2.25 -18.37
C GLU A 111 -4.34 3.32 -17.30
N ILE A 112 -3.25 3.84 -16.74
CA ILE A 112 -3.28 4.96 -15.79
C ILE A 112 -3.83 6.21 -16.45
N LYS A 113 -3.39 6.57 -17.67
CA LYS A 113 -3.92 7.72 -18.41
C LYS A 113 -5.42 7.60 -18.62
N ARG A 114 -5.90 6.43 -19.09
CA ARG A 114 -7.34 6.20 -19.26
C ARG A 114 -8.09 6.31 -17.94
N LEU A 115 -7.58 5.69 -16.88
CA LEU A 115 -8.19 5.75 -15.54
C LEU A 115 -8.37 7.19 -15.04
N LEU A 116 -7.36 8.04 -15.20
CA LEU A 116 -7.41 9.45 -14.80
C LEU A 116 -8.29 10.29 -15.71
N ALA A 117 -8.39 9.97 -16.99
CA ALA A 117 -9.21 10.68 -17.97
C ALA A 117 -10.72 10.46 -17.73
N VAL A 118 -11.12 9.24 -17.39
CA VAL A 118 -12.55 8.89 -17.13
C VAL A 118 -13.00 9.18 -15.71
N ALA A 119 -12.14 9.76 -14.86
CA ALA A 119 -12.52 10.07 -13.49
C ALA A 119 -13.74 10.98 -13.43
N SER A 120 -14.85 10.49 -12.89
CA SER A 120 -16.18 11.11 -12.90
C SER A 120 -16.28 12.48 -12.20
N SER A 121 -15.28 12.84 -11.42
CA SER A 121 -15.22 14.12 -10.70
C SER A 121 -13.80 14.54 -10.41
N LEU A 122 -13.59 15.86 -10.23
CA LEU A 122 -12.31 16.40 -9.78
C LEU A 122 -11.82 15.72 -8.49
N LYS A 123 -12.73 15.44 -7.55
CA LYS A 123 -12.41 14.69 -6.32
C LYS A 123 -11.81 13.32 -6.64
N THR A 124 -12.45 12.55 -7.50
CA THR A 124 -11.99 11.22 -7.90
C THR A 124 -10.63 11.31 -8.57
N ARG A 125 -10.46 12.24 -9.50
CA ARG A 125 -9.19 12.47 -10.19
C ARG A 125 -8.05 12.79 -9.21
N VAL A 126 -8.26 13.68 -8.25
CA VAL A 126 -7.27 14.03 -7.22
C VAL A 126 -6.91 12.82 -6.35
N LEU A 127 -7.92 12.02 -5.91
CA LEU A 127 -7.68 10.82 -5.11
C LEU A 127 -6.82 9.79 -5.84
N LEU A 128 -7.12 9.54 -7.13
CA LEU A 128 -6.37 8.59 -7.97
C LEU A 128 -4.96 9.11 -8.25
N SER A 129 -4.82 10.41 -8.55
CA SER A 129 -3.52 11.05 -8.79
C SER A 129 -2.62 11.01 -7.55
N LEU A 130 -3.14 11.16 -6.34
CA LEU A 130 -2.37 10.97 -5.09
C LEU A 130 -1.89 9.52 -4.93
N GLY A 131 -2.73 8.55 -5.30
CA GLY A 131 -2.36 7.14 -5.25
C GLY A 131 -1.24 6.77 -6.21
N TYR A 132 -1.30 7.28 -7.44
CA TYR A 132 -0.30 7.02 -8.47
C TYR A 132 0.88 7.99 -8.43
N GLY A 133 0.65 9.30 -8.37
CA GLY A 133 1.73 10.30 -8.47
C GLY A 133 2.59 10.45 -7.21
N CYS A 134 2.05 10.06 -6.03
CA CYS A 134 2.76 10.15 -4.76
C CYS A 134 2.93 8.78 -4.08
N GLY A 135 2.44 7.70 -4.66
CA GLY A 135 2.51 6.36 -4.11
C GLY A 135 1.83 6.17 -2.76
N LEU A 136 0.79 6.95 -2.45
CA LEU A 136 0.12 6.93 -1.15
C LEU A 136 -0.79 5.71 -0.96
N ARG A 137 -0.88 5.22 0.28
CA ARG A 137 -1.87 4.20 0.65
C ARG A 137 -3.27 4.83 0.72
N ALA A 138 -4.32 4.06 0.43
CA ALA A 138 -5.70 4.53 0.52
C ALA A 138 -6.03 5.17 1.89
N SER A 139 -5.52 4.60 2.99
CA SER A 139 -5.71 5.15 4.33
C SER A 139 -4.95 6.46 4.58
N GLU A 140 -3.85 6.68 3.90
CA GLU A 140 -3.05 7.92 3.97
C GLU A 140 -3.75 9.01 3.17
N ILE A 141 -4.20 8.71 1.95
CA ILE A 141 -4.92 9.65 1.08
C ILE A 141 -6.14 10.25 1.80
N VAL A 142 -7.00 9.39 2.37
CA VAL A 142 -8.22 9.87 3.02
C VAL A 142 -7.97 10.68 4.28
N ARG A 143 -6.79 10.53 4.91
CA ARG A 143 -6.40 11.24 6.14
C ARG A 143 -5.55 12.47 5.90
N LEU A 144 -5.37 12.91 4.65
CA LEU A 144 -4.64 14.13 4.36
C LEU A 144 -5.37 15.36 4.90
N LYS A 145 -4.63 16.23 5.58
CA LYS A 145 -5.04 17.54 6.06
C LYS A 145 -4.27 18.65 5.35
N VAL A 146 -4.72 19.89 5.47
CA VAL A 146 -4.04 21.05 4.89
C VAL A 146 -2.59 21.16 5.36
N LYS A 147 -2.32 20.97 6.66
CA LYS A 147 -0.98 21.03 7.24
C LYS A 147 0.03 20.05 6.64
N HIS A 148 -0.44 18.98 6.00
CA HIS A 148 0.43 17.99 5.40
C HIS A 148 1.02 18.43 4.06
N ILE A 149 0.47 19.47 3.44
CA ILE A 149 0.92 19.98 2.13
C ILE A 149 1.93 21.09 2.35
N ASP A 150 3.20 20.80 2.10
CA ASP A 150 4.29 21.77 2.21
C ASP A 150 4.75 22.19 0.80
N ARG A 151 4.26 23.35 0.36
CA ARG A 151 4.63 23.91 -0.95
C ARG A 151 6.08 24.40 -0.97
N ALA A 152 6.60 24.90 0.15
CA ALA A 152 7.94 25.50 0.17
C ALA A 152 9.01 24.42 -0.08
N GLN A 153 8.76 23.21 0.43
CA GLN A 153 9.65 22.06 0.28
C GLN A 153 9.23 21.11 -0.85
N ASN A 154 8.09 21.35 -1.52
CA ASN A 154 7.50 20.47 -2.53
C ASN A 154 7.29 19.02 -2.03
N ILE A 155 6.78 18.88 -0.81
CA ILE A 155 6.52 17.59 -0.18
C ILE A 155 5.10 17.47 0.39
N ILE A 156 4.65 16.24 0.54
CA ILE A 156 3.50 15.88 1.37
C ILE A 156 4.02 15.10 2.58
N ARG A 157 3.74 15.60 3.78
CA ARG A 157 4.09 14.91 5.03
C ARG A 157 3.05 13.86 5.36
N ILE A 158 3.46 12.64 5.60
CA ILE A 158 2.59 11.53 5.98
C ILE A 158 2.87 11.19 7.43
N GLU A 159 1.95 11.59 8.30
CA GLU A 159 2.03 11.33 9.74
C GLU A 159 1.44 9.95 10.08
N GLN A 160 2.03 9.26 11.06
CA GLN A 160 1.52 8.02 11.65
C GLN A 160 1.13 6.93 10.64
N SER A 161 1.97 6.73 9.65
CA SER A 161 1.84 5.64 8.68
C SER A 161 1.88 4.25 9.39
N LYS A 162 1.80 3.16 8.63
CA LYS A 162 1.91 1.80 9.19
C LYS A 162 3.20 1.68 10.03
N GLY A 163 3.06 1.34 11.30
CA GLY A 163 4.19 1.29 12.25
C GLY A 163 4.49 2.62 12.95
N ARG A 164 3.60 3.64 12.86
CA ARG A 164 3.75 4.98 13.47
C ARG A 164 4.99 5.75 13.00
N LYS A 165 5.48 5.47 11.80
CA LYS A 165 6.61 6.16 11.19
C LYS A 165 6.11 7.26 10.25
N ASP A 166 6.68 8.44 10.38
CA ASP A 166 6.43 9.56 9.49
C ASP A 166 7.34 9.46 8.27
N ARG A 167 6.89 9.99 7.14
CA ARG A 167 7.70 10.12 5.94
C ARG A 167 7.22 11.26 5.07
N ASN A 168 8.11 11.77 4.26
CA ASN A 168 7.80 12.74 3.21
C ASN A 168 7.71 12.04 1.86
N VAL A 169 6.78 12.50 1.03
CA VAL A 169 6.67 12.09 -0.38
C VAL A 169 6.68 13.32 -1.27
N MET A 170 7.04 13.14 -2.54
CA MET A 170 7.12 14.23 -3.51
C MET A 170 5.73 14.86 -3.76
N LEU A 171 5.70 16.16 -3.96
CA LEU A 171 4.56 16.95 -4.40
C LEU A 171 4.95 17.65 -5.71
N SER A 172 4.51 17.13 -6.85
CA SER A 172 4.73 17.77 -8.15
C SER A 172 3.85 19.01 -8.29
N ASP A 173 4.26 19.94 -9.18
CA ASP A 173 3.46 21.15 -9.48
C ASP A 173 2.08 20.81 -10.03
N GLU A 174 1.99 19.76 -10.87
CA GLU A 174 0.71 19.27 -11.38
C GLU A 174 -0.20 18.78 -10.23
N MET A 175 0.36 17.99 -9.29
CA MET A 175 -0.40 17.51 -8.14
C MET A 175 -0.85 18.68 -7.23
N LEU A 176 0.02 19.65 -7.02
CA LEU A 176 -0.31 20.86 -6.27
C LEU A 176 -1.43 21.66 -6.96
N GLY A 177 -1.38 21.79 -8.28
CA GLY A 177 -2.44 22.39 -9.09
C GLY A 177 -3.79 21.72 -8.90
N LEU A 178 -3.83 20.39 -9.00
CA LEU A 178 -5.04 19.58 -8.77
C LEU A 178 -5.57 19.73 -7.34
N LEU A 179 -4.70 19.73 -6.33
CA LEU A 179 -5.09 19.94 -4.93
C LEU A 179 -5.70 21.32 -4.71
N ARG A 180 -5.16 22.37 -5.34
CA ARG A 180 -5.69 23.75 -5.27
C ARG A 180 -7.07 23.86 -5.92
N GLN A 181 -7.24 23.26 -7.11
CA GLN A 181 -8.54 23.23 -7.79
C GLN A 181 -9.58 22.52 -6.91
N TRP A 182 -9.23 21.36 -6.38
CA TRP A 182 -10.09 20.62 -5.46
C TRP A 182 -10.41 21.43 -4.21
N TRP A 183 -9.42 22.08 -3.60
CA TRP A 183 -9.63 22.90 -2.41
C TRP A 183 -10.65 24.01 -2.64
N LYS A 184 -10.62 24.68 -3.80
CA LYS A 184 -11.58 25.75 -4.15
C LYS A 184 -13.00 25.23 -4.35
N THR A 185 -13.17 24.01 -4.83
CA THR A 185 -14.48 23.44 -5.22
C THR A 185 -15.07 22.49 -4.18
N ARG A 186 -14.27 22.06 -3.19
CA ARG A 186 -14.76 21.14 -2.17
C ARG A 186 -15.77 21.81 -1.24
N PRO A 187 -16.76 21.06 -0.70
CA PRO A 187 -17.72 21.61 0.24
C PRO A 187 -17.05 22.07 1.54
N SER A 188 -17.16 23.36 1.89
CA SER A 188 -16.59 23.95 3.11
C SER A 188 -17.50 23.78 4.34
N ARG A 189 -18.77 23.45 4.17
CA ARG A 189 -19.76 23.28 5.28
C ARG A 189 -19.34 22.26 6.34
N TYR A 190 -18.39 21.38 6.04
CA TYR A 190 -17.87 20.38 6.98
C TYR A 190 -16.68 20.87 7.80
N ASP A 191 -16.25 22.11 7.60
CA ASP A 191 -15.08 22.70 8.24
C ASP A 191 -15.42 23.67 9.41
N ALA A 192 -16.72 23.84 9.72
CA ALA A 192 -17.16 24.76 10.76
C ALA A 192 -16.42 24.46 12.08
N GLY A 193 -15.84 25.49 12.69
CA GLY A 193 -15.09 25.38 13.94
C GLY A 193 -13.71 24.68 13.85
N ILE A 194 -13.29 24.22 12.67
CA ILE A 194 -11.99 23.53 12.51
C ILE A 194 -10.94 24.52 12.00
N PRO A 195 -9.79 24.69 12.69
CA PRO A 195 -8.67 25.49 12.21
C PRO A 195 -8.21 25.04 10.82
N LEU A 196 -7.80 25.99 9.96
CA LEU A 196 -7.44 25.73 8.57
C LEU A 196 -6.48 24.55 8.42
N GLN A 197 -5.42 24.51 9.21
CA GLN A 197 -4.38 23.51 9.16
C GLN A 197 -4.87 22.08 9.50
N GLU A 198 -5.91 21.98 10.33
CA GLU A 198 -6.47 20.70 10.78
C GLU A 198 -7.63 20.18 9.89
N ARG A 199 -8.04 20.97 8.88
CA ARG A 199 -9.10 20.60 7.95
C ARG A 199 -8.69 19.46 7.07
N TRP A 200 -9.61 18.50 6.90
CA TRP A 200 -9.40 17.36 6.00
C TRP A 200 -9.47 17.82 4.53
N LEU A 201 -8.54 17.35 3.69
CA LEU A 201 -8.66 17.55 2.24
C LEU A 201 -9.88 16.82 1.69
N PHE A 202 -10.23 15.67 2.26
CA PHE A 202 -11.36 14.83 1.86
C PHE A 202 -12.29 14.57 3.07
N PRO A 203 -13.13 15.55 3.45
CA PRO A 203 -14.05 15.38 4.57
C PRO A 203 -15.13 14.35 4.27
N SER A 204 -15.64 13.71 5.32
CA SER A 204 -16.81 12.83 5.26
C SER A 204 -18.08 13.64 5.02
N ARG A 205 -18.97 13.15 4.14
CA ARG A 205 -20.32 13.74 3.99
C ARG A 205 -21.29 13.33 5.12
N LYS A 206 -21.01 12.22 5.81
CA LYS A 206 -21.92 11.62 6.82
C LYS A 206 -21.57 11.99 8.25
N SER A 207 -20.34 12.44 8.52
CA SER A 207 -19.85 12.70 9.88
C SER A 207 -18.96 13.94 9.87
N ALA A 208 -19.41 15.01 10.50
CA ALA A 208 -18.61 16.23 10.66
C ALA A 208 -17.29 15.93 11.39
N GLY A 209 -16.25 16.66 11.06
CA GLY A 209 -14.93 16.52 11.69
C GLY A 209 -14.18 15.21 11.38
N ARG A 210 -14.71 14.31 10.53
CA ARG A 210 -14.06 13.06 10.15
C ARG A 210 -13.67 13.04 8.67
N PRO A 211 -12.59 12.32 8.30
CA PRO A 211 -12.25 12.13 6.89
C PRO A 211 -13.22 11.15 6.20
N MET A 212 -13.23 11.16 4.88
CA MET A 212 -13.91 10.12 4.09
C MET A 212 -13.35 8.73 4.42
N THR A 213 -14.14 7.68 4.19
CA THR A 213 -13.71 6.30 4.46
C THR A 213 -12.90 5.73 3.29
N THR A 214 -11.98 4.80 3.59
CA THR A 214 -11.27 4.03 2.55
C THR A 214 -12.22 3.20 1.69
N ARG A 215 -13.37 2.75 2.23
CA ARG A 215 -14.41 2.06 1.46
C ARG A 215 -14.98 2.97 0.35
N GLN A 216 -15.17 4.26 0.64
CA GLN A 216 -15.65 5.21 -0.36
C GLN A 216 -14.60 5.47 -1.44
N LEU A 217 -13.31 5.57 -1.08
CA LEU A 217 -12.22 5.66 -2.05
C LEU A 217 -12.16 4.42 -2.94
N ASN A 218 -12.26 3.22 -2.34
CA ASN A 218 -12.29 1.97 -3.10
C ASN A 218 -13.43 1.94 -4.12
N ARG A 219 -14.64 2.38 -3.72
CA ARG A 219 -15.78 2.44 -4.63
C ARG A 219 -15.50 3.37 -5.82
N LEU A 220 -15.03 4.60 -5.56
CA LEU A 220 -14.69 5.56 -6.62
C LEU A 220 -13.59 5.04 -7.56
N PHE A 221 -12.62 4.30 -7.02
CA PHE A 221 -11.59 3.66 -7.81
C PHE A 221 -12.17 2.59 -8.74
N HIS A 222 -13.03 1.70 -8.23
CA HIS A 222 -13.61 0.63 -9.05
C HIS A 222 -14.56 1.18 -10.12
N GLU A 223 -15.36 2.20 -9.80
CA GLU A 223 -16.20 2.92 -10.78
C GLU A 223 -15.34 3.50 -11.92
N ALA A 224 -14.19 4.12 -11.60
CA ALA A 224 -13.28 4.64 -12.60
C ALA A 224 -12.55 3.54 -13.39
N ALA A 225 -12.15 2.44 -12.74
CA ALA A 225 -11.48 1.32 -13.40
C ALA A 225 -12.40 0.60 -14.39
N GLU A 226 -13.67 0.43 -14.04
CA GLU A 226 -14.71 -0.10 -14.92
C GLU A 226 -14.95 0.81 -16.13
N ALA A 227 -15.13 2.12 -15.89
CA ALA A 227 -15.28 3.11 -16.96
C ALA A 227 -14.06 3.20 -17.89
N ALA A 228 -12.84 2.94 -17.36
CA ALA A 228 -11.61 2.88 -18.14
C ALA A 228 -11.43 1.56 -18.94
N GLY A 229 -12.34 0.60 -18.80
CA GLY A 229 -12.24 -0.72 -19.44
C GLY A 229 -11.09 -1.58 -18.90
N ILE A 230 -10.69 -1.40 -17.63
CA ILE A 230 -9.60 -2.17 -17.01
C ILE A 230 -10.18 -3.49 -16.48
N LYS A 231 -9.95 -4.59 -17.22
CA LYS A 231 -10.51 -5.92 -16.91
C LYS A 231 -9.74 -6.72 -15.84
N LYS A 232 -8.49 -6.35 -15.53
CA LYS A 232 -7.68 -7.05 -14.52
C LYS A 232 -8.10 -6.68 -13.10
N GLY A 233 -7.89 -7.59 -12.15
CA GLY A 233 -8.23 -7.41 -10.73
C GLY A 233 -7.36 -6.35 -10.06
N VAL A 234 -7.69 -5.08 -10.27
CA VAL A 234 -6.97 -3.92 -9.71
C VAL A 234 -7.65 -3.36 -8.47
N THR A 235 -6.88 -2.72 -7.63
CA THR A 235 -7.34 -2.05 -6.40
C THR A 235 -6.64 -0.69 -6.26
N PRO A 236 -7.06 0.21 -5.37
CA PRO A 236 -6.30 1.44 -5.10
C PRO A 236 -4.84 1.18 -4.71
N HIS A 237 -4.52 0.00 -4.18
CA HIS A 237 -3.15 -0.38 -3.87
C HIS A 237 -2.32 -0.65 -5.13
N THR A 238 -2.98 -1.05 -6.22
CA THR A 238 -2.35 -1.23 -7.53
C THR A 238 -1.78 0.08 -8.09
N LEU A 239 -2.40 1.25 -7.81
CA LEU A 239 -1.83 2.56 -8.17
C LEU A 239 -0.44 2.76 -7.57
N ARG A 240 -0.30 2.43 -6.30
CA ARG A 240 0.98 2.51 -5.60
C ARG A 240 2.00 1.47 -6.11
N HIS A 241 1.55 0.28 -6.50
CA HIS A 241 2.42 -0.71 -7.14
C HIS A 241 2.91 -0.20 -8.50
N SER A 242 2.00 0.36 -9.32
CA SER A 242 2.35 0.95 -10.61
C SER A 242 3.30 2.14 -10.46
N PHE A 243 3.10 3.01 -9.47
CA PHE A 243 4.04 4.09 -9.14
C PHE A 243 5.44 3.55 -8.89
N ALA A 244 5.57 2.54 -8.02
CA ALA A 244 6.86 1.97 -7.69
C ALA A 244 7.55 1.29 -8.88
N THR A 245 6.79 0.54 -9.68
CA THR A 245 7.30 -0.16 -10.88
C THR A 245 7.74 0.84 -11.94
N HIS A 246 6.91 1.86 -12.24
CA HIS A 246 7.28 2.87 -13.23
C HIS A 246 8.46 3.74 -12.80
N LEU A 247 8.66 4.01 -11.50
CA LEU A 247 9.88 4.66 -11.02
C LEU A 247 11.11 3.78 -11.20
N LEU A 248 11.00 2.47 -11.01
CA LEU A 248 12.09 1.54 -11.31
C LEU A 248 12.43 1.51 -12.80
N GLU A 249 11.40 1.48 -13.66
CA GLU A 249 11.57 1.53 -15.12
C GLU A 249 12.19 2.86 -15.61
N GLN A 250 12.15 3.91 -14.78
CA GLN A 250 12.83 5.18 -14.98
C GLN A 250 14.21 5.23 -14.28
N ASP A 251 14.82 4.09 -13.97
CA ASP A 251 16.12 3.95 -13.30
C ASP A 251 16.22 4.62 -11.92
N THR A 252 15.07 4.86 -11.26
CA THR A 252 15.09 5.40 -9.91
C THR A 252 15.63 4.37 -8.92
N ASN A 253 16.62 4.77 -8.13
CA ASN A 253 17.25 3.91 -7.15
C ASN A 253 16.23 3.28 -6.18
N LEU A 254 16.33 1.95 -5.97
CA LEU A 254 15.42 1.17 -5.13
C LEU A 254 15.32 1.70 -3.68
N ARG A 255 16.41 2.25 -3.13
CA ARG A 255 16.40 2.87 -1.80
C ARG A 255 15.57 4.15 -1.75
N LYS A 256 15.61 4.98 -2.81
CA LYS A 256 14.74 6.16 -2.92
C LYS A 256 13.28 5.74 -2.96
N ILE A 257 12.94 4.71 -3.72
CA ILE A 257 11.57 4.15 -3.79
C ILE A 257 11.16 3.60 -2.42
N GLN A 258 12.03 2.87 -1.72
CA GLN A 258 11.78 2.38 -0.37
C GLN A 258 11.41 3.52 0.60
N LEU A 259 12.16 4.63 0.57
CA LEU A 259 11.90 5.81 1.41
C LEU A 259 10.56 6.46 1.07
N LEU A 260 10.28 6.70 -0.22
CA LEU A 260 9.02 7.29 -0.68
C LEU A 260 7.81 6.43 -0.26
N LEU A 261 7.93 5.11 -0.39
CA LEU A 261 6.88 4.19 -0.01
C LEU A 261 6.78 3.98 1.51
N GLY A 262 7.83 4.27 2.27
CA GLY A 262 7.90 3.98 3.70
C GLY A 262 7.80 2.48 3.98
N HIS A 263 8.58 1.68 3.24
CA HIS A 263 8.74 0.26 3.50
C HIS A 263 9.85 0.04 4.53
N GLU A 264 9.55 -0.69 5.58
CA GLU A 264 10.51 -0.99 6.63
C GLU A 264 11.62 -1.94 6.15
N LYS A 265 11.21 -2.94 5.35
CA LYS A 265 12.11 -3.95 4.78
C LYS A 265 12.33 -3.69 3.29
N LEU A 266 13.59 -3.80 2.85
CA LEU A 266 13.94 -3.64 1.44
C LEU A 266 13.27 -4.72 0.57
N GLU A 267 13.12 -5.94 1.09
CA GLU A 267 12.50 -7.07 0.38
C GLU A 267 11.06 -6.73 -0.06
N THR A 268 10.36 -5.88 0.69
CA THR A 268 9.01 -5.41 0.30
C THR A 268 9.07 -4.55 -0.97
N THR A 269 10.15 -3.78 -1.16
CA THR A 269 10.35 -2.95 -2.35
C THR A 269 10.99 -3.75 -3.49
N ALA A 270 11.87 -4.71 -3.18
CA ALA A 270 12.51 -5.58 -4.16
C ALA A 270 11.51 -6.42 -4.98
N ARG A 271 10.29 -6.64 -4.47
CA ARG A 271 9.22 -7.29 -5.23
C ARG A 271 8.89 -6.58 -6.55
N TYR A 272 9.11 -5.28 -6.65
CA TYR A 272 8.87 -4.52 -7.87
C TYR A 272 9.88 -4.81 -8.96
N LEU A 273 11.10 -5.25 -8.62
CA LEU A 273 12.11 -5.69 -9.58
C LEU A 273 11.62 -6.87 -10.43
N HIS A 274 10.84 -7.78 -9.84
CA HIS A 274 10.28 -8.93 -10.56
C HIS A 274 9.13 -8.56 -11.51
N VAL A 275 8.60 -7.35 -11.42
CA VAL A 275 7.45 -6.88 -12.22
C VAL A 275 7.87 -5.86 -13.27
N ALA A 276 8.99 -5.16 -13.06
CA ALA A 276 9.57 -4.18 -13.98
C ALA A 276 10.21 -4.89 -15.19
N THR A 277 9.37 -5.40 -16.11
CA THR A 277 9.84 -6.15 -17.30
C THR A 277 10.63 -5.29 -18.26
N GLY A 278 10.38 -3.97 -18.29
CA GLY A 278 11.16 -3.00 -19.07
C GLY A 278 12.64 -2.98 -18.71
N MET A 279 12.98 -3.16 -17.42
CA MET A 279 14.38 -3.26 -16.99
C MET A 279 15.07 -4.52 -17.53
N ILE A 280 14.35 -5.65 -17.62
CA ILE A 280 14.90 -6.91 -18.13
C ILE A 280 15.13 -6.79 -19.63
N SER A 281 14.21 -6.20 -20.38
CA SER A 281 14.32 -6.03 -21.83
C SER A 281 15.37 -4.98 -22.23
N ALA A 282 15.72 -4.05 -21.33
CA ALA A 282 16.78 -3.06 -21.54
C ALA A 282 18.18 -3.61 -21.28
N VAL A 283 18.30 -4.80 -20.64
CA VAL A 283 19.61 -5.42 -20.40
C VAL A 283 20.15 -6.02 -21.70
N GLU A 284 21.25 -5.49 -22.19
CA GLU A 284 21.97 -6.04 -23.34
C GLU A 284 22.60 -7.39 -22.97
N SER A 285 22.33 -8.42 -23.76
CA SER A 285 22.92 -9.73 -23.53
C SER A 285 24.45 -9.68 -23.63
N PRO A 286 25.19 -10.36 -22.73
CA PRO A 286 26.61 -10.52 -22.89
C PRO A 286 27.02 -11.10 -24.26
N LEU A 287 26.18 -11.95 -24.86
CA LEU A 287 26.34 -12.50 -26.21
C LEU A 287 26.34 -11.39 -27.28
N ASP A 288 25.46 -10.41 -27.17
CA ASP A 288 25.36 -9.30 -28.13
C ASP A 288 26.64 -8.42 -28.09
N ARG A 289 27.25 -8.30 -26.91
CA ARG A 289 28.54 -7.59 -26.74
C ARG A 289 29.72 -8.34 -27.39
N LEU A 290 29.66 -9.66 -27.41
CA LEU A 290 30.67 -10.48 -28.09
C LEU A 290 30.58 -10.34 -29.62
N ALA A 291 29.38 -10.18 -30.16
CA ALA A 291 29.11 -10.05 -31.59
C ALA A 291 29.49 -8.67 -32.16
N ARG A 292 29.67 -7.62 -31.33
CA ARG A 292 30.10 -6.30 -31.80
C ARG A 292 31.58 -6.26 -32.12
N PRO A 293 32.01 -6.04 -33.40
CA PRO A 293 33.41 -5.84 -33.70
C PRO A 293 33.92 -4.60 -32.96
N LYS A 294 35.09 -4.73 -32.31
CA LYS A 294 35.75 -3.59 -31.65
C LYS A 294 35.90 -2.45 -32.64
N HIS A 295 35.17 -1.36 -32.44
CA HIS A 295 35.38 -0.12 -33.21
C HIS A 295 36.84 0.27 -33.11
N LYS A 296 37.59 0.16 -34.22
CA LYS A 296 38.95 0.72 -34.35
C LYS A 296 38.84 2.22 -34.04
N ARG A 297 39.52 2.67 -32.98
CA ARG A 297 39.68 4.10 -32.72
C ARG A 297 40.22 4.76 -33.99
N PRO A 298 39.66 5.91 -34.45
CA PRO A 298 40.22 6.63 -35.57
C PRO A 298 41.67 7.01 -35.23
N ARG A 299 42.62 6.63 -36.11
CA ARG A 299 44.01 7.08 -36.04
C ARG A 299 43.98 8.61 -36.03
N LYS A 300 44.61 9.22 -35.01
CA LYS A 300 44.93 10.65 -35.02
C LYS A 300 45.70 10.98 -36.28
N ALA A 301 45.15 11.86 -37.11
CA ALA A 301 45.88 12.43 -38.24
C ALA A 301 47.12 13.17 -37.72
N GLU A 302 48.29 12.73 -38.16
CA GLU A 302 49.55 13.45 -37.96
C GLU A 302 49.43 14.84 -38.57
N LYS A 303 49.48 15.86 -37.74
CA LYS A 303 49.62 17.26 -38.19
C LYS A 303 51.01 17.40 -38.81
N ASN A 304 51.09 17.49 -40.16
CA ASN A 304 52.22 17.98 -40.91
C ASN A 304 52.60 19.37 -40.38
N ARG A 305 53.69 19.46 -39.64
CA ARG A 305 54.40 20.74 -39.42
C ARG A 305 55.07 21.15 -40.73
N LYS A 306 54.50 22.13 -41.41
CA LYS A 306 55.25 22.89 -42.41
C LYS A 306 56.16 23.86 -41.64
N GLU A 307 57.46 23.65 -41.77
CA GLU A 307 58.46 24.63 -41.41
C GLU A 307 58.30 25.86 -42.27
N VAL A 308 58.15 27.01 -41.65
CA VAL A 308 58.21 28.34 -42.28
C VAL A 308 59.60 28.85 -42.09
N GLN A 309 60.37 28.97 -43.13
CA GLN A 309 61.67 29.68 -43.17
C GLN A 309 61.46 31.19 -43.09
N PRO A 310 62.24 31.96 -42.34
CA PRO A 310 62.16 33.41 -42.29
C PRO A 310 62.84 34.04 -43.54
N PRO A 311 62.33 35.17 -44.00
CA PRO A 311 62.93 35.91 -45.10
C PRO A 311 64.16 36.68 -44.64
N ALA A 312 65.05 36.89 -45.60
CA ALA A 312 66.32 37.59 -45.48
C ALA A 312 66.23 39.10 -45.24
#